data_d2c1e3df7fc9877e277405674e8ff335
#
_entry.id   d2c1e3df7fc9877e277405674e8ff335
#
_cell.length_a   1.000
_cell.length_b   1.000
_cell.length_c   1.000
_cell.angle_alpha   90.00
_cell.angle_beta   90.00
_cell.angle_gamma   90.00
#
_symmetry.space_group_name_H-M   'P 1'
#
loop_
_entity.id
_entity.type
_entity.pdbx_description
1 polymer ?
#
loop_
_entity_poly.entity_id
_entity_poly.type
_entity_poly.pdbx_seq_one_letter_code
_entity_poly.pdbx_strand_id
1 'polypeptide(L)'
;MKKILALLALVPSLVFGAGSNYPLDKAPDLTNDLAALQRGAKLFSNYCLNCHSAESMRYNRLRDIGLTDEQIKENLMFATDNVGDTMNISMDPKDAKKWFGAAPPDLSLIARSRASANGPGADYIYTYLRTYYRDPSKPTGWNNMAFPNVGMPHVLWE
;
A
#
# COMPACT_ATOMS: atom_id res chain seq x y z
N MET A 1 7.66 55.21 -31.54
CA MET A 1 6.89 54.04 -31.09
C MET A 1 7.87 52.90 -30.79
N LYS A 2 8.21 52.72 -29.51
CA LYS A 2 9.18 51.71 -29.10
C LYS A 2 8.45 50.44 -28.77
N LYS A 3 8.69 49.38 -29.56
CA LYS A 3 8.13 48.03 -29.31
C LYS A 3 8.96 47.38 -28.22
N ILE A 4 8.41 47.22 -27.02
CA ILE A 4 9.03 46.45 -25.92
C ILE A 4 8.71 44.99 -26.20
N LEU A 5 9.72 44.21 -26.59
CA LEU A 5 9.64 42.74 -26.66
C LEU A 5 9.80 42.23 -25.23
N ALA A 6 8.70 41.76 -24.66
CA ALA A 6 8.73 41.02 -23.40
C ALA A 6 9.25 39.60 -23.67
N LEU A 7 10.50 39.34 -23.32
CA LEU A 7 11.08 37.99 -23.34
C LEU A 7 10.48 37.22 -22.17
N LEU A 8 9.52 36.32 -22.45
CA LEU A 8 8.98 35.39 -21.47
C LEU A 8 10.05 34.32 -21.23
N ALA A 9 10.83 34.45 -20.18
CA ALA A 9 11.76 33.45 -19.73
C ALA A 9 10.95 32.25 -19.19
N LEU A 10 10.84 31.17 -19.99
CA LEU A 10 10.39 29.86 -19.51
C LEU A 10 11.45 29.31 -18.56
N VAL A 11 11.24 29.50 -17.27
CA VAL A 11 12.01 28.79 -16.24
C VAL A 11 11.44 27.38 -16.16
N PRO A 12 12.20 26.31 -16.49
CA PRO A 12 11.73 24.97 -16.26
C PRO A 12 11.59 24.78 -14.74
N SER A 13 10.36 24.68 -14.28
CA SER A 13 10.06 24.28 -12.93
C SER A 13 10.54 22.83 -12.76
N LEU A 14 11.69 22.64 -12.14
CA LEU A 14 12.13 21.33 -11.65
C LEU A 14 11.11 20.92 -10.57
N VAL A 15 10.10 20.18 -10.99
CA VAL A 15 9.21 19.47 -10.05
C VAL A 15 10.06 18.37 -9.42
N PHE A 16 10.67 18.69 -8.29
CA PHE A 16 11.19 17.66 -7.40
C PHE A 16 9.98 16.87 -6.92
N GLY A 17 9.75 15.72 -7.52
CA GLY A 17 8.82 14.74 -6.99
C GLY A 17 9.23 14.48 -5.54
N ALA A 18 8.33 14.77 -4.60
CA ALA A 18 8.52 14.53 -3.17
C ALA A 18 8.50 13.01 -2.88
N GLY A 19 9.42 12.27 -3.49
CA GLY A 19 9.76 10.92 -3.09
C GLY A 19 10.64 11.04 -1.85
N SER A 20 10.25 10.41 -0.76
CA SER A 20 11.13 10.27 0.40
C SER A 20 12.45 9.67 -0.05
N ASN A 21 13.57 10.35 0.19
CA ASN A 21 14.93 9.82 -0.03
C ASN A 21 15.36 8.83 1.06
N TYR A 22 14.39 8.23 1.77
CA TYR A 22 14.70 7.24 2.80
C TYR A 22 15.31 5.99 2.14
N PRO A 23 16.44 5.49 2.62
CA PRO A 23 17.07 4.30 2.07
C PRO A 23 16.16 3.08 2.24
N LEU A 24 15.97 2.33 1.16
CA LEU A 24 15.09 1.16 1.20
C LEU A 24 15.86 -0.08 1.67
N ASP A 25 15.28 -0.81 2.63
CA ASP A 25 15.71 -2.15 2.97
C ASP A 25 15.34 -3.11 1.84
N LYS A 26 16.24 -4.04 1.52
CA LYS A 26 15.93 -5.07 0.53
C LYS A 26 14.97 -6.10 1.11
N ALA A 27 13.81 -6.24 0.47
CA ALA A 27 12.85 -7.29 0.81
C ALA A 27 13.45 -8.68 0.52
N PRO A 28 13.25 -9.68 1.41
CA PRO A 28 13.65 -11.05 1.11
C PRO A 28 12.90 -11.57 -0.12
N ASP A 29 13.59 -12.19 -1.05
CA ASP A 29 12.95 -12.86 -2.19
C ASP A 29 12.41 -14.23 -1.75
N LEU A 30 11.13 -14.28 -1.45
CA LEU A 30 10.38 -15.47 -1.05
C LEU A 30 9.32 -15.85 -2.09
N THR A 31 9.47 -15.41 -3.33
CA THR A 31 8.47 -15.64 -4.40
C THR A 31 8.29 -17.11 -4.76
N ASN A 32 9.24 -17.97 -4.43
CA ASN A 32 9.18 -19.42 -4.61
C ASN A 32 8.92 -20.20 -3.30
N ASP A 33 8.75 -19.52 -2.16
CA ASP A 33 8.40 -20.15 -0.88
C ASP A 33 6.89 -20.09 -0.68
N LEU A 34 6.18 -21.17 -1.07
CA LEU A 34 4.72 -21.27 -0.93
C LEU A 34 4.25 -21.04 0.50
N ALA A 35 4.98 -21.54 1.49
CA ALA A 35 4.60 -21.36 2.90
C ALA A 35 4.71 -19.89 3.33
N ALA A 36 5.73 -19.16 2.86
CA ALA A 36 5.86 -17.73 3.09
C ALA A 36 4.73 -16.95 2.38
N LEU A 37 4.40 -17.31 1.13
CA LEU A 37 3.33 -16.67 0.38
C LEU A 37 1.96 -16.89 1.03
N GLN A 38 1.67 -18.10 1.54
CA GLN A 38 0.43 -18.42 2.27
C GLN A 38 0.35 -17.62 3.59
N ARG A 39 1.44 -17.52 4.36
CA ARG A 39 1.50 -16.65 5.54
C ARG A 39 1.26 -15.19 5.19
N GLY A 40 1.85 -14.72 4.08
CA GLY A 40 1.65 -13.39 3.56
C GLY A 40 0.19 -13.11 3.18
N ALA A 41 -0.46 -14.06 2.49
CA ALA A 41 -1.88 -13.98 2.16
C ALA A 41 -2.76 -13.90 3.40
N LYS A 42 -2.45 -14.68 4.45
CA LYS A 42 -3.16 -14.61 5.72
C LYS A 42 -3.00 -13.24 6.40
N LEU A 43 -1.79 -12.69 6.45
CA LEU A 43 -1.55 -11.36 7.01
C LEU A 43 -2.28 -10.29 6.20
N PHE A 44 -2.22 -10.37 4.86
CA PHE A 44 -2.92 -9.45 3.98
C PHE A 44 -4.43 -9.44 4.21
N SER A 45 -5.06 -10.61 4.25
CA SER A 45 -6.50 -10.74 4.45
C SER A 45 -6.94 -10.26 5.83
N ASN A 46 -6.15 -10.51 6.88
CA ASN A 46 -6.52 -10.15 8.25
C ASN A 46 -6.21 -8.71 8.63
N TYR A 47 -5.15 -8.11 8.09
CA TYR A 47 -4.70 -6.77 8.49
C TYR A 47 -4.91 -5.71 7.42
N CYS A 48 -4.71 -6.03 6.14
CA CYS A 48 -4.77 -5.03 5.07
C CYS A 48 -6.19 -4.86 4.51
N LEU A 49 -6.89 -5.99 4.23
CA LEU A 49 -8.24 -5.98 3.66
C LEU A 49 -9.33 -5.43 4.60
N ASN A 50 -9.01 -5.07 5.83
CA ASN A 50 -9.92 -4.35 6.70
C ASN A 50 -10.13 -2.89 6.26
N CYS A 51 -9.14 -2.31 5.58
CA CYS A 51 -9.13 -0.91 5.19
C CYS A 51 -8.82 -0.69 3.70
N HIS A 52 -8.15 -1.63 3.04
CA HIS A 52 -7.69 -1.51 1.67
C HIS A 52 -8.34 -2.56 0.79
N SER A 53 -8.99 -2.16 -0.29
CA SER A 53 -9.39 -3.08 -1.36
C SER A 53 -8.18 -3.54 -2.18
N ALA A 54 -8.32 -4.67 -2.85
CA ALA A 54 -7.51 -5.11 -3.97
C ALA A 54 -8.48 -5.50 -5.11
N GLU A 55 -9.13 -4.50 -5.68
CA GLU A 55 -10.27 -4.65 -6.61
C GLU A 55 -9.93 -5.38 -7.91
N SER A 56 -8.66 -5.37 -8.30
CA SER A 56 -8.18 -6.12 -9.47
C SER A 56 -7.74 -7.55 -9.15
N MET A 57 -7.82 -7.96 -7.87
CA MET A 57 -7.44 -9.30 -7.41
C MET A 57 -8.70 -10.09 -7.02
N ARG A 58 -8.76 -11.33 -7.49
CA ARG A 58 -9.82 -12.27 -7.09
C ARG A 58 -9.30 -13.29 -6.09
N TYR A 59 -10.12 -13.71 -5.16
CA TYR A 59 -9.75 -14.73 -4.17
C TYR A 59 -9.27 -16.04 -4.80
N ASN A 60 -9.84 -16.46 -5.94
CA ASN A 60 -9.42 -17.69 -6.64
C ASN A 60 -7.97 -17.65 -7.13
N ARG A 61 -7.32 -16.48 -7.20
CA ARG A 61 -5.88 -16.36 -7.52
C ARG A 61 -4.98 -16.88 -6.40
N LEU A 62 -5.51 -17.04 -5.20
CA LEU A 62 -4.77 -17.67 -4.11
C LEU A 62 -4.52 -19.18 -4.33
N ARG A 63 -5.16 -19.79 -5.33
CA ARG A 63 -4.78 -21.12 -5.82
C ARG A 63 -3.36 -21.18 -6.38
N ASP A 64 -2.87 -20.07 -6.93
CA ASP A 64 -1.52 -19.97 -7.49
C ASP A 64 -0.42 -20.16 -6.44
N ILE A 65 -0.76 -19.99 -5.17
CA ILE A 65 0.13 -20.24 -4.04
C ILE A 65 -0.20 -21.56 -3.31
N GLY A 66 -0.93 -22.48 -3.98
CA GLY A 66 -1.19 -23.83 -3.51
C GLY A 66 -2.35 -23.98 -2.52
N LEU A 67 -3.23 -22.98 -2.39
CA LEU A 67 -4.42 -23.08 -1.54
C LEU A 67 -5.61 -23.69 -2.29
N THR A 68 -6.43 -24.52 -1.61
CA THR A 68 -7.72 -24.99 -2.12
C THR A 68 -8.81 -23.94 -1.90
N ASP A 69 -9.93 -24.07 -2.59
CA ASP A 69 -11.09 -23.17 -2.42
C ASP A 69 -11.65 -23.21 -1.01
N GLU A 70 -11.65 -24.38 -0.38
CA GLU A 70 -12.09 -24.56 1.00
C GLU A 70 -11.17 -23.80 1.95
N GLN A 71 -9.86 -23.95 1.80
CA GLN A 71 -8.88 -23.23 2.60
C GLN A 71 -8.98 -21.72 2.44
N ILE A 72 -9.22 -21.24 1.20
CA ILE A 72 -9.41 -19.82 0.90
C ILE A 72 -10.67 -19.31 1.60
N LYS A 73 -11.80 -19.99 1.45
CA LYS A 73 -13.08 -19.60 2.06
C LYS A 73 -13.01 -19.56 3.58
N GLU A 74 -12.49 -20.62 4.18
CA GLU A 74 -12.46 -20.74 5.64
C GLU A 74 -11.50 -19.79 6.34
N ASN A 75 -10.40 -19.40 5.67
CA ASN A 75 -9.31 -18.72 6.34
C ASN A 75 -9.02 -17.30 5.84
N LEU A 76 -9.48 -16.93 4.62
CA LEU A 76 -9.05 -15.70 3.97
C LEU A 76 -10.20 -14.84 3.45
N MET A 77 -11.43 -15.33 3.47
CA MET A 77 -12.61 -14.61 2.98
C MET A 77 -13.53 -14.23 4.14
N PHE A 78 -13.76 -12.93 4.30
CA PHE A 78 -14.61 -12.40 5.38
C PHE A 78 -15.75 -11.53 4.86
N ALA A 79 -15.73 -11.15 3.58
CA ALA A 79 -16.70 -10.24 2.98
C ALA A 79 -17.60 -10.91 1.91
N THR A 80 -17.29 -12.14 1.49
CA THR A 80 -18.02 -12.89 0.46
C THR A 80 -17.75 -14.38 0.60
N ASP A 81 -18.66 -15.22 0.05
CA ASP A 81 -18.53 -16.68 0.03
C ASP A 81 -18.11 -17.21 -1.37
N ASN A 82 -17.98 -16.33 -2.36
CA ASN A 82 -17.64 -16.71 -3.73
C ASN A 82 -16.17 -16.39 -4.05
N VAL A 83 -15.33 -17.43 -4.20
CA VAL A 83 -13.91 -17.28 -4.55
C VAL A 83 -13.65 -16.55 -5.89
N GLY A 84 -14.67 -16.47 -6.76
CA GLY A 84 -14.60 -15.69 -7.99
C GLY A 84 -14.68 -14.18 -7.80
N ASP A 85 -15.09 -13.71 -6.61
CA ASP A 85 -15.22 -12.29 -6.33
C ASP A 85 -13.85 -11.62 -6.14
N THR A 86 -13.83 -10.32 -6.37
CA THR A 86 -12.66 -9.47 -6.12
C THR A 86 -12.52 -9.14 -4.62
N MET A 87 -11.33 -8.81 -4.19
CA MET A 87 -11.01 -8.49 -2.80
C MET A 87 -11.43 -7.06 -2.46
N ASN A 88 -12.73 -6.87 -2.25
CA ASN A 88 -13.33 -5.57 -1.91
C ASN A 88 -13.55 -5.44 -0.40
N ILE A 89 -13.63 -4.18 0.06
CA ILE A 89 -14.01 -3.82 1.42
C ILE A 89 -15.35 -3.08 1.43
N SER A 90 -16.02 -3.09 2.58
CA SER A 90 -17.29 -2.40 2.78
C SER A 90 -17.13 -0.95 3.24
N MET A 91 -15.90 -0.48 3.47
CA MET A 91 -15.64 0.87 3.96
C MET A 91 -15.96 1.92 2.89
N ASP A 92 -16.86 2.85 3.19
CA ASP A 92 -17.15 3.98 2.30
C ASP A 92 -15.95 4.93 2.24
N PRO A 93 -15.47 5.32 1.03
CA PRO A 93 -14.32 6.22 0.88
C PRO A 93 -14.51 7.60 1.54
N LYS A 94 -15.75 8.10 1.64
CA LYS A 94 -16.04 9.38 2.29
C LYS A 94 -15.89 9.29 3.79
N ASP A 95 -16.33 8.17 4.38
CA ASP A 95 -16.15 7.92 5.81
C ASP A 95 -14.68 7.64 6.14
N ALA A 96 -13.99 6.85 5.33
CA ALA A 96 -12.55 6.64 5.44
C ALA A 96 -11.78 7.98 5.45
N LYS A 97 -12.15 8.92 4.56
CA LYS A 97 -11.53 10.24 4.52
C LYS A 97 -11.78 11.04 5.81
N LYS A 98 -12.96 10.92 6.42
CA LYS A 98 -13.25 11.58 7.71
C LYS A 98 -12.43 10.99 8.85
N TRP A 99 -12.23 9.67 8.86
CA TRP A 99 -11.54 8.97 9.94
C TRP A 99 -10.03 9.08 9.87
N PHE A 100 -9.47 9.03 8.65
CA PHE A 100 -8.01 8.92 8.43
C PHE A 100 -7.40 10.14 7.73
N GLY A 101 -8.21 11.13 7.36
CA GLY A 101 -7.77 12.28 6.57
C GLY A 101 -7.66 12.00 5.07
N ALA A 102 -7.57 10.73 4.65
CA ALA A 102 -7.56 10.26 3.27
C ALA A 102 -8.21 8.88 3.19
N ALA A 103 -8.79 8.53 2.06
CA ALA A 103 -9.22 7.17 1.82
C ALA A 103 -8.00 6.25 1.62
N PRO A 104 -7.97 5.06 2.25
CA PRO A 104 -6.92 4.08 2.00
C PRO A 104 -6.88 3.70 0.51
N PRO A 105 -5.70 3.70 -0.14
CA PRO A 105 -5.61 3.36 -1.55
C PRO A 105 -5.88 1.87 -1.80
N ASP A 106 -6.36 1.53 -3.00
CA ASP A 106 -6.41 0.16 -3.48
C ASP A 106 -5.00 -0.44 -3.60
N LEU A 107 -4.81 -1.69 -3.17
CA LEU A 107 -3.52 -2.35 -3.12
C LEU A 107 -3.23 -3.29 -4.29
N SER A 108 -4.14 -3.41 -5.28
CA SER A 108 -3.97 -4.34 -6.42
C SER A 108 -2.62 -4.23 -7.11
N LEU A 109 -2.13 -3.01 -7.29
CA LEU A 109 -0.88 -2.72 -8.00
C LEU A 109 0.17 -2.02 -7.14
N ILE A 110 0.02 -2.04 -5.82
CA ILE A 110 0.86 -1.21 -4.93
C ILE A 110 2.35 -1.54 -5.05
N ALA A 111 2.71 -2.82 -5.13
CA ALA A 111 4.09 -3.25 -5.30
C ALA A 111 4.71 -2.77 -6.63
N ARG A 112 3.88 -2.56 -7.67
CA ARG A 112 4.33 -2.01 -8.95
C ARG A 112 4.38 -0.48 -8.95
N SER A 113 3.36 0.16 -8.41
CA SER A 113 3.23 1.63 -8.40
C SER A 113 4.23 2.32 -7.48
N ARG A 114 4.79 1.59 -6.51
CA ARG A 114 5.81 2.11 -5.59
C ARG A 114 7.25 1.85 -6.03
N ALA A 115 7.45 1.24 -7.19
CA ALA A 115 8.79 1.16 -7.79
C ALA A 115 9.28 2.55 -8.19
N SER A 116 10.56 2.84 -7.93
CA SER A 116 11.18 4.13 -8.20
C SER A 116 12.67 3.94 -8.54
N ALA A 117 13.37 5.05 -8.77
CA ALA A 117 14.83 5.03 -8.89
C ALA A 117 15.55 4.49 -7.64
N ASN A 118 14.89 4.54 -6.47
CA ASN A 118 15.43 4.06 -5.20
C ASN A 118 15.31 2.54 -5.02
N GLY A 119 14.53 1.85 -5.87
CA GLY A 119 14.38 0.40 -5.81
C GLY A 119 13.00 -0.11 -6.20
N PRO A 120 12.81 -1.44 -6.15
CA PRO A 120 11.53 -2.10 -6.38
C PRO A 120 10.46 -1.67 -5.39
N GLY A 121 9.20 -1.69 -5.81
CA GLY A 121 8.10 -1.34 -4.90
C GLY A 121 7.91 -2.34 -3.76
N ALA A 122 8.37 -3.58 -3.91
CA ALA A 122 8.41 -4.56 -2.82
C ALA A 122 9.35 -4.09 -1.69
N ASP A 123 10.54 -3.58 -2.03
CA ASP A 123 11.49 -3.00 -1.07
C ASP A 123 10.89 -1.79 -0.35
N TYR A 124 10.15 -0.95 -1.10
CA TYR A 124 9.43 0.18 -0.51
C TYR A 124 8.39 -0.28 0.51
N ILE A 125 7.53 -1.23 0.17
CA ILE A 125 6.48 -1.74 1.07
C ILE A 125 7.10 -2.39 2.30
N TYR A 126 8.15 -3.19 2.11
CA TYR A 126 8.89 -3.84 3.18
C TYR A 126 9.48 -2.82 4.15
N THR A 127 10.15 -1.81 3.63
CA THR A 127 10.72 -0.70 4.42
C THR A 127 9.61 0.10 5.12
N TYR A 128 8.57 0.47 4.39
CA TYR A 128 7.44 1.23 4.91
C TYR A 128 6.81 0.54 6.13
N LEU A 129 6.50 -0.75 6.05
CA LEU A 129 5.85 -1.47 7.14
C LEU A 129 6.75 -1.65 8.38
N ARG A 130 8.07 -1.55 8.24
CA ARG A 130 9.05 -1.74 9.32
C ARG A 130 9.56 -0.45 9.94
N THR A 131 9.27 0.71 9.35
CA THR A 131 9.81 2.00 9.77
C THR A 131 8.81 2.89 10.50
N TYR A 132 7.75 2.30 11.02
CA TYR A 132 6.86 2.97 11.94
C TYR A 132 7.54 3.24 13.30
N TYR A 133 7.21 4.37 13.90
CA TYR A 133 7.65 4.74 15.25
C TYR A 133 6.55 5.46 16.00
N ARG A 134 6.62 5.45 17.33
CA ARG A 134 5.66 6.16 18.19
C ARG A 134 5.86 7.67 18.03
N ASP A 135 4.78 8.36 17.75
CA ASP A 135 4.73 9.84 17.64
C ASP A 135 3.44 10.36 18.27
N PRO A 136 3.48 10.79 19.54
CA PRO A 136 2.31 11.30 20.25
C PRO A 136 1.70 12.55 19.64
N SER A 137 2.41 13.23 18.74
CA SER A 137 1.90 14.41 18.02
C SER A 137 0.91 14.06 16.91
N LYS A 138 0.82 12.77 16.53
CA LYS A 138 -0.06 12.28 15.47
C LYS A 138 -1.36 11.73 16.00
N PRO A 139 -2.50 11.92 15.32
CA PRO A 139 -3.80 11.39 15.74
C PRO A 139 -3.82 9.87 15.95
N THR A 140 -3.05 9.13 15.15
CA THR A 140 -2.91 7.67 15.26
C THR A 140 -1.92 7.23 16.34
N GLY A 141 -1.13 8.15 16.92
CA GLY A 141 -0.01 7.84 17.82
C GLY A 141 1.22 7.29 17.10
N TRP A 142 1.22 7.28 15.78
CA TRP A 142 2.27 6.71 14.95
C TRP A 142 2.70 7.63 13.81
N ASN A 143 3.96 7.56 13.44
CA ASN A 143 4.53 8.17 12.24
C ASN A 143 5.44 7.17 11.54
N ASN A 144 5.98 7.51 10.37
CA ASN A 144 6.77 6.59 9.56
C ASN A 144 7.98 7.30 8.96
N MET A 145 9.15 6.65 8.99
CA MET A 145 10.39 7.24 8.49
C MET A 145 10.44 7.29 6.96
N ALA A 146 9.91 6.25 6.30
CA ALA A 146 9.87 6.19 4.84
C ALA A 146 8.73 7.05 4.25
N PHE A 147 7.70 7.35 5.04
CA PHE A 147 6.57 8.19 4.64
C PHE A 147 6.16 9.12 5.79
N PRO A 148 6.86 10.23 5.98
CA PRO A 148 6.56 11.19 7.05
C PRO A 148 5.13 11.73 7.00
N ASN A 149 4.53 11.92 8.17
CA ASN A 149 3.15 12.35 8.35
C ASN A 149 2.11 11.35 7.80
N VAL A 150 2.40 10.07 7.93
CA VAL A 150 1.49 9.00 7.52
C VAL A 150 0.15 9.06 8.25
N GLY A 151 -0.96 8.96 7.49
CA GLY A 151 -2.31 8.82 8.07
C GLY A 151 -2.65 7.39 8.46
N MET A 152 -2.03 6.38 7.83
CA MET A 152 -2.23 4.98 8.13
C MET A 152 -1.65 4.63 9.51
N PRO A 153 -2.43 4.03 10.44
CA PRO A 153 -1.89 3.54 11.70
C PRO A 153 -0.94 2.34 11.49
N HIS A 154 -0.08 2.06 12.47
CA HIS A 154 0.78 0.88 12.43
C HIS A 154 -0.03 -0.38 12.76
N VAL A 155 -0.58 -1.04 11.74
CA VAL A 155 -1.46 -2.21 11.92
C VAL A 155 -0.74 -3.48 12.37
N LEU A 156 0.58 -3.53 12.29
CA LEU A 156 1.44 -4.67 12.66
C LEU A 156 2.28 -4.35 13.92
N TRP A 157 1.72 -3.57 14.88
CA TRP A 157 2.46 -3.12 16.07
C TRP A 157 2.60 -4.19 17.16
N GLU A 158 1.84 -5.28 17.07
CA GLU A 158 1.85 -6.44 17.99
C GLU A 158 3.00 -7.41 17.71
#